data_0e25e5a963f6e1416f784c416f8ecbef
#
_entry.id   0e25e5a963f6e1416f784c416f8ecbef
#
_cell.length_a   1.000
_cell.length_b   1.000
_cell.length_c   1.000
_cell.angle_alpha   90.00
_cell.angle_beta   90.00
_cell.angle_gamma   90.00
#
_symmetry.space_group_name_H-M   'P 1'
#
loop_
_entity.id
_entity.type
_entity.pdbx_description
1 polymer ?
#
loop_
_entity_poly.entity_id
_entity_poly.type
_entity_poly.pdbx_seq_one_letter_code
_entity_poly.pdbx_strand_id
1 'polypeptide(L)'
;MFLKSKLSSYCLIINNAFLYKIGYLDEAKMKNLRKYIVLFITFLFIIVNIAGIFIGDYFVDFAFHRSNDADFHGMPKASAIIVSPDAKPVPKPEFSNRICTITADNGEKRNATLFMADNMTHNYIILVHGYCRNQEFFWDYADCYLKAGYNVLTPDLNASGTSDGEYLTMGSIESDDIVAWSKELVKTDSNAKIVLHGISMGAATVMMATAKDLPDNVVAAVEDCGYTSAYSMFTEQLGKNYDLPRFPVMNYIDLMSRVKTGCFLSNANPLDAVSKTKIPMLFIHGNQDKLVPLHMEDMLYEASKAPVKKKIVVDGAGHADSMYVYGDKYFQNIFDFVGAYL
;
A
#
# COMPACT_ATOMS: atom_id res chain seq x y z
N MET A 1 4.25 27.39 -56.37
CA MET A 1 4.34 28.63 -55.59
C MET A 1 3.03 29.40 -55.54
N PHE A 2 2.08 29.25 -56.47
CA PHE A 2 0.81 29.98 -56.57
C PHE A 2 -0.32 29.49 -55.62
N LEU A 3 -0.29 28.25 -55.11
CA LEU A 3 -1.35 27.74 -54.19
C LEU A 3 -1.18 28.17 -52.73
N LYS A 4 0.04 28.38 -52.25
CA LYS A 4 0.29 28.86 -50.86
C LYS A 4 -0.14 30.29 -50.62
N SER A 5 -0.07 31.18 -51.64
CA SER A 5 -0.48 32.58 -51.50
C SER A 5 -2.00 32.76 -51.45
N LYS A 6 -2.79 31.93 -52.12
CA LYS A 6 -4.25 31.96 -52.06
C LYS A 6 -4.82 31.45 -50.75
N LEU A 7 -4.24 30.38 -50.16
CA LEU A 7 -4.67 29.90 -48.85
C LEU A 7 -4.42 30.90 -47.71
N SER A 8 -3.27 31.62 -47.76
CA SER A 8 -2.95 32.68 -46.80
C SER A 8 -3.95 33.84 -46.89
N SER A 9 -4.33 34.22 -48.11
CA SER A 9 -5.30 35.31 -48.32
C SER A 9 -6.72 34.92 -47.86
N TYR A 10 -7.15 33.68 -48.06
CA TYR A 10 -8.45 33.20 -47.57
C TYR A 10 -8.49 33.07 -46.03
N CYS A 11 -7.40 32.62 -45.38
CA CYS A 11 -7.31 32.62 -43.92
C CYS A 11 -7.37 34.04 -43.34
N LEU A 12 -6.71 35.02 -43.95
CA LEU A 12 -6.76 36.43 -43.51
C LEU A 12 -8.16 37.03 -43.67
N ILE A 13 -8.85 36.73 -44.78
CA ILE A 13 -10.20 37.21 -45.05
C ILE A 13 -11.21 36.58 -44.09
N ILE A 14 -11.10 35.29 -43.80
CA ILE A 14 -11.97 34.60 -42.83
C ILE A 14 -11.72 35.13 -41.42
N ASN A 15 -10.46 35.31 -41.02
CA ASN A 15 -10.11 35.89 -39.72
C ASN A 15 -10.60 37.33 -39.58
N ASN A 16 -10.45 38.17 -40.61
CA ASN A 16 -10.94 39.53 -40.59
C ASN A 16 -12.48 39.62 -40.63
N ALA A 17 -13.16 38.74 -41.39
CA ALA A 17 -14.62 38.68 -41.41
C ALA A 17 -15.18 38.18 -40.05
N PHE A 18 -14.46 37.24 -39.39
CA PHE A 18 -14.80 36.75 -38.07
C PHE A 18 -14.57 37.83 -36.98
N LEU A 19 -13.43 38.54 -37.04
CA LEU A 19 -13.13 39.69 -36.17
C LEU A 19 -14.07 40.87 -36.40
N TYR A 20 -14.46 41.15 -37.67
CA TYR A 20 -15.42 42.19 -37.99
C TYR A 20 -16.82 41.89 -37.49
N LYS A 21 -17.24 40.61 -37.55
CA LYS A 21 -18.52 40.14 -37.01
C LYS A 21 -18.58 40.14 -35.47
N ILE A 22 -17.44 39.97 -34.82
CA ILE A 22 -17.31 40.08 -33.35
C ILE A 22 -17.29 41.56 -32.92
N GLY A 23 -16.67 42.45 -33.70
CA GLY A 23 -16.61 43.92 -33.41
C GLY A 23 -17.96 44.63 -33.52
N TYR A 24 -18.97 44.03 -34.15
CA TYR A 24 -20.33 44.60 -34.28
C TYR A 24 -21.36 44.01 -33.30
N LEU A 25 -20.91 43.15 -32.36
CA LEU A 25 -21.80 42.72 -31.29
C LEU A 25 -21.98 43.89 -30.30
N ASP A 26 -23.22 44.42 -30.23
CA ASP A 26 -23.67 45.34 -29.21
C ASP A 26 -23.13 44.90 -27.81
N GLU A 27 -22.63 45.83 -27.02
CA GLU A 27 -22.05 45.55 -25.67
C GLU A 27 -22.96 44.70 -24.81
N ALA A 28 -24.27 44.85 -24.92
CA ALA A 28 -25.27 44.02 -24.23
C ALA A 28 -25.23 42.57 -24.71
N LYS A 29 -25.04 42.30 -26.01
CA LYS A 29 -24.91 40.94 -26.57
C LYS A 29 -23.59 40.28 -26.14
N MET A 30 -22.49 41.05 -26.10
CA MET A 30 -21.20 40.57 -25.61
C MET A 30 -21.26 40.22 -24.11
N LYS A 31 -21.93 41.03 -23.31
CA LYS A 31 -22.14 40.76 -21.88
C LYS A 31 -22.97 39.49 -21.67
N ASN A 32 -24.02 39.30 -22.44
CA ASN A 32 -24.83 38.08 -22.38
C ASN A 32 -24.05 36.85 -22.85
N LEU A 33 -23.29 36.95 -23.94
CA LEU A 33 -22.44 35.86 -24.42
C LEU A 33 -21.41 35.40 -23.36
N ARG A 34 -20.72 36.37 -22.72
CA ARG A 34 -19.79 36.04 -21.60
C ARG A 34 -20.50 35.34 -20.45
N LYS A 35 -21.70 35.79 -20.06
CA LYS A 35 -22.51 35.16 -19.03
C LYS A 35 -22.84 33.68 -19.39
N TYR A 36 -23.26 33.42 -20.62
CA TYR A 36 -23.58 32.05 -21.05
C TYR A 36 -22.33 31.18 -21.14
N ILE A 37 -21.18 31.69 -21.56
CA ILE A 37 -19.91 30.97 -21.56
C ILE A 37 -19.51 30.62 -20.12
N VAL A 38 -19.59 31.55 -19.19
CA VAL A 38 -19.29 31.31 -17.78
C VAL A 38 -20.23 30.26 -17.21
N LEU A 39 -21.52 30.35 -17.45
CA LEU A 39 -22.51 29.37 -17.00
C LEU A 39 -22.23 27.96 -17.58
N PHE A 40 -21.90 27.89 -18.87
CA PHE A 40 -21.55 26.64 -19.54
C PHE A 40 -20.28 25.99 -18.94
N ILE A 41 -19.23 26.81 -18.74
CA ILE A 41 -17.99 26.35 -18.11
C ILE A 41 -18.25 25.86 -16.67
N THR A 42 -19.04 26.63 -15.91
CA THR A 42 -19.41 26.24 -14.53
C THR A 42 -20.21 24.94 -14.52
N PHE A 43 -21.18 24.79 -15.44
CA PHE A 43 -21.96 23.57 -15.57
C PHE A 43 -21.08 22.36 -15.94
N LEU A 44 -20.19 22.53 -16.92
CA LEU A 44 -19.23 21.48 -17.30
C LEU A 44 -18.30 21.11 -16.14
N PHE A 45 -17.82 22.10 -15.41
CA PHE A 45 -17.00 21.89 -14.21
C PHE A 45 -17.74 21.05 -13.16
N ILE A 46 -19.01 21.37 -12.90
CA ILE A 46 -19.85 20.60 -11.95
C ILE A 46 -20.01 19.15 -12.43
N ILE A 47 -20.32 18.92 -13.71
CA ILE A 47 -20.48 17.55 -14.27
C ILE A 47 -19.18 16.75 -14.12
N VAL A 48 -18.03 17.34 -14.45
CA VAL A 48 -16.72 16.67 -14.35
C VAL A 48 -16.41 16.30 -12.91
N ASN A 49 -16.71 17.18 -11.95
CA ASN A 49 -16.49 16.87 -10.54
C ASN A 49 -17.44 15.77 -10.03
N ILE A 50 -18.71 15.80 -10.42
CA ILE A 50 -19.67 14.74 -10.07
C ILE A 50 -19.20 13.40 -10.64
N ALA A 51 -18.81 13.35 -11.92
CA ALA A 51 -18.30 12.14 -12.54
C ALA A 51 -17.01 11.65 -11.85
N GLY A 52 -16.10 12.58 -11.51
CA GLY A 52 -14.88 12.28 -10.79
C GLY A 52 -15.13 11.65 -9.41
N ILE A 53 -16.09 12.18 -8.65
CA ILE A 53 -16.50 11.62 -7.35
C ILE A 53 -17.02 10.18 -7.52
N PHE A 54 -17.90 9.91 -8.50
CA PHE A 54 -18.40 8.55 -8.77
C PHE A 54 -17.26 7.59 -9.17
N ILE A 55 -16.32 8.05 -9.99
CA ILE A 55 -15.15 7.25 -10.38
C ILE A 55 -14.28 6.95 -9.15
N GLY A 56 -14.00 7.96 -8.33
CA GLY A 56 -13.22 7.80 -7.10
C GLY A 56 -13.89 6.86 -6.12
N ASP A 57 -15.20 7.00 -5.91
CA ASP A 57 -16.03 6.14 -5.08
C ASP A 57 -15.96 4.67 -5.53
N TYR A 58 -16.19 4.44 -6.83
CA TYR A 58 -16.09 3.11 -7.43
C TYR A 58 -14.72 2.46 -7.20
N PHE A 59 -13.62 3.19 -7.47
CA PHE A 59 -12.29 2.61 -7.31
C PHE A 59 -11.90 2.36 -5.85
N VAL A 60 -12.39 3.18 -4.92
CA VAL A 60 -12.16 2.95 -3.48
C VAL A 60 -12.91 1.71 -3.01
N ASP A 61 -14.19 1.55 -3.38
CA ASP A 61 -14.94 0.34 -3.06
C ASP A 61 -14.31 -0.89 -3.70
N PHE A 62 -13.98 -0.79 -4.97
CA PHE A 62 -13.37 -1.88 -5.71
C PHE A 62 -12.05 -2.36 -5.12
N ALA A 63 -11.18 -1.42 -4.70
CA ALA A 63 -9.81 -1.75 -4.28
C ALA A 63 -9.67 -1.91 -2.76
N PHE A 64 -10.47 -1.25 -1.94
CA PHE A 64 -10.19 -1.16 -0.50
C PHE A 64 -11.31 -1.71 0.39
N HIS A 65 -12.51 -1.89 -0.15
CA HIS A 65 -13.59 -2.48 0.63
C HIS A 65 -13.26 -3.94 0.97
N ARG A 66 -13.50 -4.32 2.23
CA ARG A 66 -13.33 -5.69 2.71
C ARG A 66 -14.20 -6.63 1.88
N SER A 67 -13.60 -7.58 1.18
CA SER A 67 -14.33 -8.69 0.58
C SER A 67 -14.47 -9.80 1.63
N ASN A 68 -15.70 -10.20 1.93
CA ASN A 68 -15.95 -11.32 2.83
C ASN A 68 -15.65 -12.68 2.18
N ASP A 69 -15.43 -12.71 0.87
CA ASP A 69 -15.07 -13.88 0.11
C ASP A 69 -13.62 -13.77 -0.38
N ALA A 70 -12.89 -14.87 -0.23
CA ALA A 70 -11.55 -15.05 -0.80
C ALA A 70 -11.52 -14.92 -2.34
N ASP A 71 -12.69 -14.77 -2.95
CA ASP A 71 -12.86 -14.50 -4.36
C ASP A 71 -12.81 -12.99 -4.62
N PHE A 72 -11.69 -12.57 -5.12
CA PHE A 72 -11.42 -11.25 -5.65
C PHE A 72 -12.35 -10.94 -6.83
N HIS A 73 -13.59 -10.58 -6.55
CA HIS A 73 -14.51 -10.09 -7.57
C HIS A 73 -14.04 -8.73 -8.07
N GLY A 74 -13.26 -8.76 -9.17
CA GLY A 74 -13.03 -7.58 -9.97
C GLY A 74 -11.60 -7.05 -10.07
N MET A 75 -10.61 -7.56 -9.36
CA MET A 75 -9.24 -7.23 -9.74
C MET A 75 -8.91 -7.92 -11.07
N PRO A 76 -8.30 -7.20 -12.04
CA PRO A 76 -7.76 -7.84 -13.23
C PRO A 76 -6.83 -8.96 -12.81
N LYS A 77 -6.61 -9.96 -13.68
CA LYS A 77 -5.74 -11.13 -13.49
C LYS A 77 -4.34 -10.86 -12.87
N ALA A 78 -3.97 -9.61 -12.68
CA ALA A 78 -2.78 -9.20 -11.94
C ALA A 78 -2.81 -9.62 -10.45
N SER A 79 -3.98 -9.74 -9.83
CA SER A 79 -4.09 -10.28 -8.46
C SER A 79 -4.00 -11.82 -8.44
N ALA A 80 -4.33 -12.48 -9.53
CA ALA A 80 -4.06 -13.91 -9.71
C ALA A 80 -2.55 -14.22 -9.84
N ILE A 81 -1.69 -13.20 -9.98
CA ILE A 81 -0.23 -13.34 -9.98
C ILE A 81 0.29 -13.48 -8.54
N ILE A 82 -0.46 -13.02 -7.53
CA ILE A 82 -0.04 -13.03 -6.12
C ILE A 82 -0.31 -14.38 -5.44
N VAL A 83 -1.23 -15.17 -5.98
CA VAL A 83 -1.48 -16.54 -5.49
C VAL A 83 -1.64 -17.43 -6.69
N SER A 84 -0.79 -18.43 -6.80
CA SER A 84 -1.05 -19.55 -7.70
C SER A 84 -2.46 -20.06 -7.43
N PRO A 85 -3.32 -20.27 -8.46
CA PRO A 85 -4.63 -20.90 -8.29
C PRO A 85 -4.55 -22.27 -7.60
N ASP A 86 -3.36 -22.88 -7.62
CA ASP A 86 -3.05 -24.17 -7.02
C ASP A 86 -2.41 -24.04 -5.61
N ALA A 87 -2.36 -22.84 -5.01
CA ALA A 87 -1.82 -22.65 -3.68
C ALA A 87 -2.67 -23.44 -2.67
N LYS A 88 -2.07 -24.47 -2.09
CA LYS A 88 -2.72 -25.23 -1.03
C LYS A 88 -2.84 -24.36 0.22
N PRO A 89 -3.92 -24.54 1.02
CA PRO A 89 -4.00 -23.90 2.33
C PRO A 89 -2.72 -24.18 3.12
N VAL A 90 -2.13 -23.14 3.67
CA VAL A 90 -0.97 -23.29 4.55
C VAL A 90 -1.46 -23.93 5.85
N PRO A 91 -0.91 -25.09 6.27
CA PRO A 91 -1.31 -25.70 7.52
C PRO A 91 -0.93 -24.81 8.70
N LYS A 92 -1.80 -24.78 9.71
CA LYS A 92 -1.50 -24.08 10.96
C LYS A 92 -0.30 -24.75 11.65
N PRO A 93 0.71 -23.97 12.10
CA PRO A 93 1.84 -24.53 12.85
C PRO A 93 1.41 -25.35 14.06
N GLU A 94 2.05 -26.51 14.24
CA GLU A 94 1.78 -27.43 15.37
C GLU A 94 2.52 -26.99 16.65
N PHE A 95 2.34 -25.73 17.04
CA PHE A 95 2.90 -25.13 18.24
C PHE A 95 1.79 -24.64 19.18
N SER A 96 2.11 -24.51 20.46
CA SER A 96 1.19 -23.92 21.43
C SER A 96 0.79 -22.54 20.96
N ASN A 97 -0.51 -22.24 20.94
CA ASN A 97 -1.00 -20.95 20.46
C ASN A 97 -2.25 -20.48 21.19
N ARG A 98 -2.48 -19.19 21.12
CA ARG A 98 -3.70 -18.55 21.64
C ARG A 98 -4.13 -17.41 20.73
N ILE A 99 -5.43 -17.15 20.68
CA ILE A 99 -5.97 -15.97 20.06
C ILE A 99 -5.83 -14.79 21.03
N CYS A 100 -5.31 -13.69 20.53
CA CYS A 100 -5.20 -12.42 21.23
C CYS A 100 -6.11 -11.39 20.56
N THR A 101 -6.64 -10.46 21.34
CA THR A 101 -7.47 -9.36 20.84
C THR A 101 -7.03 -8.08 21.51
N ILE A 102 -6.84 -7.02 20.73
CA ILE A 102 -6.67 -5.65 21.21
C ILE A 102 -7.81 -4.77 20.70
N THR A 103 -8.00 -3.64 21.31
CA THR A 103 -8.91 -2.59 20.84
C THR A 103 -8.06 -1.48 20.21
N ALA A 104 -8.28 -1.19 18.95
CA ALA A 104 -7.63 -0.09 18.23
C ALA A 104 -8.17 1.27 18.73
N ASP A 105 -7.48 2.35 18.39
CA ASP A 105 -7.84 3.71 18.82
C ASP A 105 -9.26 4.15 18.37
N ASN A 106 -9.75 3.58 17.27
CA ASN A 106 -11.10 3.81 16.76
C ASN A 106 -12.19 2.95 17.46
N GLY A 107 -11.81 2.13 18.45
CA GLY A 107 -12.72 1.25 19.19
C GLY A 107 -12.98 -0.12 18.54
N GLU A 108 -12.45 -0.37 17.37
CA GLU A 108 -12.56 -1.65 16.65
C GLU A 108 -11.61 -2.70 17.23
N LYS A 109 -12.01 -3.96 17.11
CA LYS A 109 -11.19 -5.10 17.56
C LYS A 109 -10.19 -5.51 16.49
N ARG A 110 -8.98 -5.79 16.94
CA ARG A 110 -7.93 -6.44 16.14
C ARG A 110 -7.60 -7.78 16.76
N ASN A 111 -7.59 -8.82 15.96
CA ASN A 111 -7.31 -10.18 16.40
C ASN A 111 -5.96 -10.65 15.86
N ALA A 112 -5.31 -11.52 16.59
CA ALA A 112 -4.05 -12.16 16.20
C ALA A 112 -3.97 -13.56 16.79
N THR A 113 -3.19 -14.44 16.18
CA THR A 113 -2.75 -15.67 16.81
C THR A 113 -1.32 -15.48 17.32
N LEU A 114 -1.12 -15.72 18.61
CA LEU A 114 0.22 -15.79 19.21
C LEU A 114 0.62 -17.25 19.35
N PHE A 115 1.65 -17.66 18.62
CA PHE A 115 2.31 -18.94 18.73
C PHE A 115 3.51 -18.83 19.67
N MET A 116 3.72 -19.85 20.49
CA MET A 116 4.85 -19.93 21.40
C MET A 116 5.81 -21.02 20.93
N ALA A 117 7.09 -20.70 20.88
CA ALA A 117 8.14 -21.68 20.61
C ALA A 117 8.21 -22.73 21.74
N ASP A 118 8.73 -23.93 21.43
CA ASP A 118 8.86 -25.01 22.42
C ASP A 118 9.87 -24.69 23.53
N ASN A 119 10.87 -23.87 23.22
CA ASN A 119 11.84 -23.36 24.19
C ASN A 119 11.41 -22.03 24.78
N MET A 120 11.74 -21.79 26.04
CA MET A 120 11.49 -20.49 26.66
C MET A 120 12.36 -19.42 26.01
N THR A 121 11.72 -18.38 25.42
CA THR A 121 12.38 -17.28 24.75
C THR A 121 11.60 -15.98 24.95
N HIS A 122 12.33 -14.86 24.93
CA HIS A 122 11.77 -13.51 24.89
C HIS A 122 11.85 -12.89 23.48
N ASN A 123 12.25 -13.65 22.48
CA ASN A 123 12.36 -13.18 21.09
C ASN A 123 11.04 -13.39 20.37
N TYR A 124 10.49 -12.32 19.82
CA TYR A 124 9.19 -12.31 19.14
C TYR A 124 9.33 -11.80 17.71
N ILE A 125 8.56 -12.39 16.81
CA ILE A 125 8.31 -11.88 15.47
C ILE A 125 6.85 -11.41 15.43
N ILE A 126 6.61 -10.17 14.98
CA ILE A 126 5.28 -9.76 14.50
C ILE A 126 5.31 -9.90 12.99
N LEU A 127 4.58 -10.87 12.47
CA LEU A 127 4.54 -11.22 11.05
C LEU A 127 3.31 -10.62 10.39
N VAL A 128 3.51 -9.65 9.47
CA VAL A 128 2.47 -8.75 8.95
C VAL A 128 2.13 -9.11 7.52
N HIS A 129 0.88 -9.54 7.30
CA HIS A 129 0.40 -10.01 6.00
C HIS A 129 0.20 -8.90 4.97
N GLY A 130 0.17 -9.28 3.70
CA GLY A 130 -0.05 -8.40 2.56
C GLY A 130 -1.52 -8.07 2.29
N TYR A 131 -1.73 -7.31 1.21
CA TYR A 131 -3.03 -6.85 0.73
C TYR A 131 -3.99 -8.01 0.46
N CYS A 132 -5.23 -7.89 0.94
CA CYS A 132 -6.30 -8.88 0.82
C CYS A 132 -5.90 -10.30 1.27
N ARG A 133 -5.06 -10.38 2.27
CA ARG A 133 -4.68 -11.61 2.96
C ARG A 133 -5.14 -11.53 4.41
N ASN A 134 -4.94 -12.62 5.13
CA ASN A 134 -5.10 -12.74 6.57
C ASN A 134 -3.88 -13.48 7.15
N GLN A 135 -3.85 -13.66 8.44
CA GLN A 135 -2.77 -14.33 9.15
C GLN A 135 -2.44 -15.73 8.62
N GLU A 136 -3.43 -16.45 8.08
CA GLU A 136 -3.27 -17.86 7.67
C GLU A 136 -2.36 -18.03 6.46
N PHE A 137 -2.27 -17.01 5.60
CA PHE A 137 -1.41 -17.04 4.43
C PHE A 137 0.09 -16.99 4.74
N PHE A 138 0.45 -16.72 5.99
CA PHE A 138 1.84 -16.60 6.43
C PHE A 138 2.21 -17.59 7.53
N TRP A 139 1.43 -18.63 7.72
CA TRP A 139 1.73 -19.66 8.70
C TRP A 139 2.96 -20.51 8.34
N ASP A 140 3.33 -20.64 7.07
CA ASP A 140 4.60 -21.22 6.64
C ASP A 140 5.81 -20.39 7.09
N TYR A 141 5.73 -19.07 6.98
CA TYR A 141 6.72 -18.17 7.57
C TYR A 141 6.77 -18.30 9.10
N ALA A 142 5.61 -18.35 9.74
CA ALA A 142 5.51 -18.52 11.19
C ALA A 142 6.16 -19.84 11.64
N ASP A 143 5.91 -20.95 10.94
CA ASP A 143 6.50 -22.27 11.23
C ASP A 143 8.03 -22.23 11.18
N CYS A 144 8.61 -21.54 10.20
CA CYS A 144 10.07 -21.38 10.10
C CYS A 144 10.65 -20.61 11.30
N TYR A 145 10.00 -19.52 11.71
CA TYR A 145 10.43 -18.76 12.89
C TYR A 145 10.27 -19.55 14.19
N LEU A 146 9.17 -20.28 14.36
CA LEU A 146 8.91 -21.10 15.54
C LEU A 146 9.95 -22.22 15.69
N LYS A 147 10.30 -22.89 14.59
CA LYS A 147 11.38 -23.89 14.54
C LYS A 147 12.75 -23.30 14.86
N ALA A 148 12.96 -22.03 14.55
CA ALA A 148 14.18 -21.29 14.91
C ALA A 148 14.15 -20.75 16.36
N GLY A 149 13.08 -20.99 17.12
CA GLY A 149 12.99 -20.63 18.53
C GLY A 149 12.45 -19.24 18.83
N TYR A 150 11.71 -18.64 17.90
CA TYR A 150 11.01 -17.36 18.10
C TYR A 150 9.54 -17.59 18.43
N ASN A 151 8.98 -16.82 19.34
CA ASN A 151 7.54 -16.66 19.44
C ASN A 151 7.03 -15.84 18.26
N VAL A 152 5.85 -16.15 17.72
CA VAL A 152 5.33 -15.47 16.52
C VAL A 152 3.92 -14.97 16.77
N LEU A 153 3.71 -13.66 16.62
CA LEU A 153 2.41 -13.03 16.56
C LEU A 153 2.03 -12.80 15.10
N THR A 154 0.91 -13.36 14.68
CA THR A 154 0.34 -13.16 13.33
C THR A 154 -0.98 -12.39 13.46
N PRO A 155 -0.96 -11.04 13.35
CA PRO A 155 -2.18 -10.25 13.39
C PRO A 155 -2.97 -10.35 12.08
N ASP A 156 -4.30 -10.38 12.20
CA ASP A 156 -5.17 -9.94 11.14
C ASP A 156 -5.21 -8.39 11.17
N LEU A 157 -4.80 -7.75 10.10
CA LEU A 157 -4.79 -6.30 9.98
C LEU A 157 -6.22 -5.72 9.93
N ASN A 158 -6.33 -4.40 10.00
CA ASN A 158 -7.60 -3.70 9.79
C ASN A 158 -8.32 -4.20 8.53
N ALA A 159 -9.63 -4.43 8.63
CA ALA A 159 -10.50 -4.94 7.56
C ALA A 159 -10.05 -6.29 6.95
N SER A 160 -9.35 -7.14 7.73
CA SER A 160 -8.83 -8.43 7.25
C SER A 160 -9.14 -9.56 8.24
N GLY A 161 -9.27 -10.78 7.73
CA GLY A 161 -9.45 -11.99 8.53
C GLY A 161 -10.57 -11.87 9.57
N THR A 162 -10.23 -12.00 10.86
CA THR A 162 -11.17 -11.93 11.99
C THR A 162 -11.17 -10.56 12.68
N SER A 163 -10.34 -9.61 12.24
CA SER A 163 -10.34 -8.23 12.73
C SER A 163 -11.50 -7.41 12.17
N ASP A 164 -11.97 -6.41 12.93
CA ASP A 164 -12.99 -5.47 12.47
C ASP A 164 -12.41 -4.53 11.38
N GLY A 165 -13.29 -3.72 10.80
CA GLY A 165 -12.98 -2.76 9.76
C GLY A 165 -13.72 -3.05 8.47
N GLU A 166 -14.00 -2.01 7.71
CA GLU A 166 -14.73 -2.08 6.44
C GLU A 166 -13.81 -1.86 5.24
N TYR A 167 -12.78 -1.04 5.40
CA TYR A 167 -11.85 -0.66 4.34
C TYR A 167 -10.39 -0.83 4.75
N LEU A 168 -9.59 -1.40 3.85
CA LEU A 168 -8.12 -1.38 3.94
C LEU A 168 -7.61 0.05 3.73
N THR A 169 -6.54 0.42 4.44
CA THR A 169 -5.93 1.75 4.31
C THR A 169 -4.50 1.73 3.79
N MET A 170 -4.09 0.59 3.20
CA MET A 170 -2.78 0.38 2.59
C MET A 170 -1.61 0.67 3.55
N GLY A 171 -1.78 0.30 4.81
CA GLY A 171 -0.79 0.45 5.86
C GLY A 171 -0.96 1.70 6.74
N SER A 172 -1.84 2.66 6.42
CA SER A 172 -2.00 3.88 7.23
C SER A 172 -2.48 3.57 8.64
N ILE A 173 -3.68 2.99 8.79
CA ILE A 173 -4.24 2.56 10.08
C ILE A 173 -3.53 1.27 10.55
N GLU A 174 -3.26 0.36 9.64
CA GLU A 174 -2.60 -0.91 9.93
C GLU A 174 -1.26 -0.73 10.65
N SER A 175 -0.53 0.36 10.38
CA SER A 175 0.72 0.65 11.09
C SER A 175 0.51 1.10 12.54
N ASP A 176 -0.63 1.72 12.87
CA ASP A 176 -0.99 2.00 14.26
C ASP A 176 -1.34 0.71 15.01
N ASP A 177 -2.03 -0.23 14.34
CA ASP A 177 -2.31 -1.55 14.90
C ASP A 177 -1.01 -2.31 15.24
N ILE A 178 0.04 -2.23 14.40
CA ILE A 178 1.34 -2.86 14.69
C ILE A 178 2.03 -2.22 15.90
N VAL A 179 1.93 -0.91 16.06
CA VAL A 179 2.43 -0.23 17.27
C VAL A 179 1.67 -0.71 18.51
N ALA A 180 0.33 -0.84 18.43
CA ALA A 180 -0.51 -1.32 19.52
C ALA A 180 -0.18 -2.78 19.89
N TRP A 181 0.00 -3.66 18.90
CA TRP A 181 0.43 -5.05 19.12
C TRP A 181 1.81 -5.13 19.77
N SER A 182 2.76 -4.29 19.34
CA SER A 182 4.09 -4.23 19.95
C SER A 182 4.01 -3.85 21.44
N LYS A 183 3.20 -2.84 21.76
CA LYS A 183 2.97 -2.40 23.14
C LYS A 183 2.28 -3.48 23.98
N GLU A 184 1.32 -4.23 23.42
CA GLU A 184 0.65 -5.33 24.12
C GLU A 184 1.59 -6.50 24.41
N LEU A 185 2.50 -6.84 23.48
CA LEU A 185 3.53 -7.85 23.74
C LEU A 185 4.45 -7.42 24.89
N VAL A 186 4.94 -6.19 24.90
CA VAL A 186 5.80 -5.66 25.98
C VAL A 186 5.09 -5.64 27.32
N LYS A 187 3.79 -5.34 27.35
CA LYS A 187 2.98 -5.39 28.56
C LYS A 187 2.85 -6.81 29.11
N THR A 188 2.83 -7.82 28.23
CA THR A 188 2.73 -9.22 28.62
C THR A 188 4.10 -9.79 28.98
N ASP A 189 5.17 -9.38 28.29
CA ASP A 189 6.56 -9.78 28.49
C ASP A 189 7.46 -8.55 28.41
N SER A 190 7.83 -7.98 29.53
CA SER A 190 8.68 -6.76 29.60
C SER A 190 10.09 -6.96 29.05
N ASN A 191 10.55 -8.20 28.93
CA ASN A 191 11.85 -8.57 28.37
C ASN A 191 11.78 -8.86 26.87
N ALA A 192 10.60 -8.77 26.27
CA ALA A 192 10.41 -9.05 24.84
C ALA A 192 11.42 -8.29 23.98
N LYS A 193 12.01 -8.99 23.01
CA LYS A 193 12.75 -8.45 21.88
C LYS A 193 11.93 -8.71 20.63
N ILE A 194 11.46 -7.66 19.98
CA ILE A 194 10.48 -7.77 18.91
C ILE A 194 11.12 -7.40 17.57
N VAL A 195 10.99 -8.27 16.61
CA VAL A 195 11.31 -8.01 15.20
C VAL A 195 10.00 -7.91 14.43
N LEU A 196 9.84 -6.83 13.67
CA LEU A 196 8.72 -6.67 12.74
C LEU A 196 9.11 -7.28 11.40
N HIS A 197 8.26 -8.13 10.83
CA HIS A 197 8.47 -8.65 9.48
C HIS A 197 7.19 -8.54 8.67
N GLY A 198 7.22 -7.77 7.58
CA GLY A 198 6.08 -7.55 6.70
C GLY A 198 6.37 -7.89 5.26
N ILE A 199 5.33 -8.36 4.55
CA ILE A 199 5.40 -8.72 3.15
C ILE A 199 4.41 -7.87 2.35
N SER A 200 4.84 -7.23 1.25
CA SER A 200 4.01 -6.41 0.35
C SER A 200 3.36 -5.23 1.10
N MET A 201 2.02 -5.15 1.17
CA MET A 201 1.33 -4.17 2.02
C MET A 201 1.76 -4.28 3.49
N GLY A 202 2.04 -5.49 3.97
CA GLY A 202 2.59 -5.70 5.32
C GLY A 202 3.98 -5.08 5.48
N ALA A 203 4.83 -5.13 4.46
CA ALA A 203 6.13 -4.46 4.45
C ALA A 203 5.97 -2.93 4.52
N ALA A 204 5.04 -2.37 3.72
CA ALA A 204 4.69 -0.96 3.79
C ALA A 204 4.19 -0.57 5.19
N THR A 205 3.33 -1.42 5.79
CA THR A 205 2.81 -1.26 7.15
C THR A 205 3.93 -1.24 8.19
N VAL A 206 4.85 -2.19 8.12
CA VAL A 206 6.02 -2.28 9.00
C VAL A 206 6.90 -1.03 8.85
N MET A 207 7.25 -0.64 7.62
CA MET A 207 8.03 0.57 7.38
C MET A 207 7.38 1.81 8.00
N MET A 208 6.06 1.97 7.84
CA MET A 208 5.34 3.10 8.45
C MET A 208 5.27 3.02 9.98
N ALA A 209 5.17 1.82 10.54
CA ALA A 209 5.23 1.64 12.00
C ALA A 209 6.58 2.09 12.58
N THR A 210 7.70 1.91 11.85
CA THR A 210 9.04 2.33 12.33
C THR A 210 9.21 3.83 12.50
N ALA A 211 8.35 4.65 11.91
CA ALA A 211 8.34 6.10 12.07
C ALA A 211 7.41 6.59 13.21
N LYS A 212 6.72 5.66 13.88
CA LYS A 212 5.76 5.94 14.95
C LYS A 212 6.38 5.68 16.33
N ASP A 213 5.58 5.84 17.38
CA ASP A 213 5.98 5.66 18.79
C ASP A 213 6.00 4.15 19.14
N LEU A 214 6.97 3.43 18.58
CA LEU A 214 7.23 2.03 18.93
C LEU A 214 7.92 1.93 20.31
N PRO A 215 7.66 0.85 21.09
CA PRO A 215 8.45 0.58 22.27
C PRO A 215 9.91 0.23 21.91
N ASP A 216 10.86 0.57 22.80
CA ASP A 216 12.29 0.28 22.62
C ASP A 216 12.60 -1.21 22.46
N ASN A 217 11.66 -2.07 22.83
CA ASN A 217 11.70 -3.51 22.66
C ASN A 217 11.64 -3.94 21.17
N VAL A 218 11.20 -3.07 20.26
CA VAL A 218 11.25 -3.32 18.82
C VAL A 218 12.65 -3.03 18.33
N VAL A 219 13.42 -4.08 18.08
CA VAL A 219 14.87 -4.02 17.87
C VAL A 219 15.29 -4.03 16.40
N ALA A 220 14.45 -4.52 15.50
CA ALA A 220 14.73 -4.54 14.07
C ALA A 220 13.42 -4.66 13.25
N ALA A 221 13.49 -4.33 11.97
CA ALA A 221 12.43 -4.56 11.01
C ALA A 221 12.95 -5.22 9.73
N VAL A 222 12.13 -6.10 9.16
CA VAL A 222 12.33 -6.74 7.86
C VAL A 222 11.15 -6.37 6.98
N GLU A 223 11.44 -5.81 5.83
CA GLU A 223 10.45 -5.57 4.80
C GLU A 223 10.76 -6.43 3.56
N ASP A 224 9.75 -7.05 2.97
CA ASP A 224 9.86 -7.83 1.75
C ASP A 224 8.85 -7.32 0.72
N CYS A 225 9.34 -6.86 -0.42
CA CYS A 225 8.60 -6.34 -1.58
C CYS A 225 7.61 -5.20 -1.27
N GLY A 226 7.98 -4.29 -0.36
CA GLY A 226 7.21 -3.10 -0.05
C GLY A 226 7.27 -2.04 -1.16
N TYR A 227 6.31 -1.09 -1.13
CA TYR A 227 6.22 0.01 -2.10
C TYR A 227 6.56 1.36 -1.49
N THR A 228 6.91 2.34 -2.35
CA THR A 228 7.26 3.71 -1.91
C THR A 228 6.08 4.48 -1.34
N SER A 229 4.92 4.38 -2.01
CA SER A 229 3.64 4.91 -1.53
C SER A 229 2.48 4.20 -2.21
N ALA A 230 1.35 4.06 -1.50
CA ALA A 230 0.13 3.51 -2.08
C ALA A 230 -0.34 4.34 -3.29
N TYR A 231 -0.28 5.66 -3.17
CA TYR A 231 -0.66 6.57 -4.26
C TYR A 231 0.16 6.32 -5.53
N SER A 232 1.48 6.15 -5.43
CA SER A 232 2.36 5.88 -6.59
C SER A 232 2.06 4.51 -7.18
N MET A 233 1.93 3.49 -6.35
CA MET A 233 1.62 2.12 -6.78
C MET A 233 0.27 2.08 -7.52
N PHE A 234 -0.79 2.66 -6.96
CA PHE A 234 -2.10 2.70 -7.62
C PHE A 234 -2.10 3.54 -8.89
N THR A 235 -1.28 4.61 -8.95
CA THR A 235 -1.10 5.40 -10.18
C THR A 235 -0.53 4.53 -11.32
N GLU A 236 0.47 3.71 -11.03
CA GLU A 236 1.03 2.79 -12.02
C GLU A 236 0.02 1.72 -12.45
N GLN A 237 -0.70 1.13 -11.49
CA GLN A 237 -1.72 0.12 -11.79
C GLN A 237 -2.90 0.69 -12.58
N LEU A 238 -3.33 1.92 -12.28
CA LEU A 238 -4.38 2.62 -13.02
C LEU A 238 -4.00 2.82 -14.49
N GLY A 239 -2.78 3.25 -14.76
CA GLY A 239 -2.27 3.41 -16.12
C GLY A 239 -2.13 2.08 -16.85
N LYS A 240 -1.54 1.06 -16.19
CA LYS A 240 -1.30 -0.25 -16.82
C LYS A 240 -2.58 -1.04 -17.13
N ASN A 241 -3.56 -1.01 -16.23
CA ASN A 241 -4.72 -1.90 -16.30
C ASN A 241 -5.97 -1.25 -16.89
N TYR A 242 -6.09 0.08 -16.83
CA TYR A 242 -7.30 0.80 -17.24
C TYR A 242 -7.05 1.88 -18.28
N ASP A 243 -5.79 2.15 -18.63
CA ASP A 243 -5.40 3.23 -19.55
C ASP A 243 -6.00 4.60 -19.13
N LEU A 244 -6.10 4.82 -17.82
CA LEU A 244 -6.64 6.04 -17.25
C LEU A 244 -5.50 6.99 -16.82
N PRO A 245 -5.67 8.32 -17.05
CA PRO A 245 -4.67 9.30 -16.66
C PRO A 245 -4.63 9.47 -15.13
N ARG A 246 -3.42 9.69 -14.60
CA ARG A 246 -3.24 10.02 -13.19
C ARG A 246 -4.14 11.18 -12.74
N PHE A 247 -4.07 12.30 -13.46
CA PHE A 247 -4.88 13.48 -13.19
C PHE A 247 -6.10 13.53 -14.13
N PRO A 248 -7.32 13.77 -13.64
CA PRO A 248 -7.67 14.03 -12.24
C PRO A 248 -8.08 12.78 -11.45
N VAL A 249 -8.04 11.56 -12.04
CA VAL A 249 -8.64 10.34 -11.48
C VAL A 249 -8.09 10.02 -10.09
N MET A 250 -6.76 10.00 -9.94
CA MET A 250 -6.14 9.72 -8.64
C MET A 250 -6.49 10.73 -7.56
N ASN A 251 -6.78 11.99 -7.93
CA ASN A 251 -7.20 12.99 -6.96
C ASN A 251 -8.58 12.69 -6.37
N TYR A 252 -9.50 12.16 -7.21
CA TYR A 252 -10.81 11.74 -6.72
C TYR A 252 -10.73 10.43 -5.92
N ILE A 253 -9.88 9.50 -6.32
CA ILE A 253 -9.61 8.26 -5.54
C ILE A 253 -9.05 8.64 -4.15
N ASP A 254 -8.06 9.53 -4.09
CA ASP A 254 -7.45 9.97 -2.84
C ASP A 254 -8.48 10.70 -1.93
N LEU A 255 -9.31 11.57 -2.52
CA LEU A 255 -10.40 12.23 -1.82
C LEU A 255 -11.44 11.25 -1.28
N MET A 256 -11.90 10.30 -2.11
CA MET A 256 -12.90 9.31 -1.70
C MET A 256 -12.34 8.30 -0.72
N SER A 257 -11.05 7.96 -0.81
CA SER A 257 -10.36 7.23 0.26
C SER A 257 -10.52 7.96 1.59
N ARG A 258 -10.25 9.27 1.66
CA ARG A 258 -10.43 10.07 2.87
C ARG A 258 -11.87 10.04 3.38
N VAL A 259 -12.85 10.11 2.49
CA VAL A 259 -14.28 10.12 2.86
C VAL A 259 -14.70 8.79 3.47
N LYS A 260 -14.27 7.66 2.89
CA LYS A 260 -14.71 6.32 3.30
C LYS A 260 -13.88 5.72 4.44
N THR A 261 -12.58 5.94 4.42
CA THR A 261 -11.65 5.27 5.36
C THR A 261 -11.17 6.18 6.49
N GLY A 262 -11.42 7.48 6.39
CA GLY A 262 -10.83 8.46 7.30
C GLY A 262 -9.40 8.86 6.94
N CYS A 263 -8.75 8.21 5.96
CA CYS A 263 -7.36 8.44 5.55
C CYS A 263 -7.27 8.75 4.06
N PHE A 264 -6.42 9.72 3.67
CA PHE A 264 -6.02 9.84 2.28
C PHE A 264 -5.14 8.64 1.89
N LEU A 265 -5.30 8.13 0.67
CA LEU A 265 -4.43 7.09 0.14
C LEU A 265 -2.96 7.54 0.10
N SER A 266 -2.74 8.83 -0.13
CA SER A 266 -1.41 9.46 -0.10
C SER A 266 -0.75 9.47 1.29
N ASN A 267 -1.49 9.22 2.38
CA ASN A 267 -0.92 9.05 3.72
C ASN A 267 -0.16 7.73 3.88
N ALA A 268 -0.52 6.70 3.10
CA ALA A 268 0.24 5.46 3.05
C ALA A 268 1.55 5.68 2.27
N ASN A 269 2.56 6.19 2.97
CA ASN A 269 3.84 6.65 2.41
C ASN A 269 5.05 6.07 3.16
N PRO A 270 5.40 4.80 2.88
CA PRO A 270 6.60 4.17 3.42
C PRO A 270 7.90 4.92 3.14
N LEU A 271 8.02 5.58 1.97
CA LEU A 271 9.21 6.34 1.60
C LEU A 271 9.52 7.48 2.60
N ASP A 272 8.47 8.20 3.00
CA ASP A 272 8.60 9.23 4.05
C ASP A 272 8.92 8.58 5.41
N ALA A 273 8.29 7.45 5.73
CA ALA A 273 8.48 6.75 6.99
C ALA A 273 9.90 6.22 7.17
N VAL A 274 10.50 5.55 6.18
CA VAL A 274 11.86 5.02 6.29
C VAL A 274 12.91 6.13 6.43
N SER A 275 12.60 7.35 5.98
CA SER A 275 13.46 8.53 6.18
C SER A 275 13.51 9.00 7.64
N LYS A 276 12.65 8.46 8.51
CA LYS A 276 12.50 8.81 9.92
C LYS A 276 12.78 7.64 10.86
N THR A 277 12.94 6.44 10.32
CA THR A 277 13.18 5.23 11.13
C THR A 277 14.44 5.33 11.97
N LYS A 278 14.40 4.75 13.17
CA LYS A 278 15.51 4.75 14.14
C LYS A 278 15.98 3.33 14.48
N ILE A 279 15.36 2.32 13.89
CA ILE A 279 15.72 0.92 14.14
C ILE A 279 16.41 0.31 12.92
N PRO A 280 17.25 -0.73 13.11
CA PRO A 280 17.85 -1.49 12.01
C PRO A 280 16.81 -2.05 11.05
N MET A 281 17.09 -2.02 9.74
CA MET A 281 16.16 -2.51 8.71
C MET A 281 16.83 -3.40 7.68
N LEU A 282 16.21 -4.54 7.41
CA LEU A 282 16.52 -5.41 6.29
C LEU A 282 15.48 -5.22 5.19
N PHE A 283 15.95 -4.98 3.98
CA PHE A 283 15.18 -4.76 2.76
C PHE A 283 15.37 -5.97 1.84
N ILE A 284 14.27 -6.62 1.43
CA ILE A 284 14.28 -7.80 0.57
C ILE A 284 13.33 -7.57 -0.61
N HIS A 285 13.77 -7.91 -1.83
CA HIS A 285 12.92 -7.75 -3.01
C HIS A 285 13.29 -8.71 -4.14
N GLY A 286 12.29 -9.25 -4.82
CA GLY A 286 12.49 -10.05 -6.02
C GLY A 286 12.75 -9.20 -7.26
N ASN A 287 13.77 -9.55 -8.08
CA ASN A 287 14.07 -8.75 -9.27
C ASN A 287 13.12 -9.00 -10.46
N GLN A 288 12.20 -9.95 -10.33
CA GLN A 288 11.14 -10.21 -11.32
C GLN A 288 9.76 -9.75 -10.86
N ASP A 289 9.72 -8.93 -9.80
CA ASP A 289 8.47 -8.36 -9.29
C ASP A 289 7.85 -7.40 -10.33
N LYS A 290 6.65 -7.78 -10.83
CA LYS A 290 5.88 -7.01 -11.83
C LYS A 290 4.79 -6.16 -11.19
N LEU A 291 4.48 -6.40 -9.92
CA LEU A 291 3.45 -5.67 -9.19
C LEU A 291 4.06 -4.45 -8.49
N VAL A 292 5.11 -4.66 -7.70
CA VAL A 292 5.91 -3.61 -7.08
C VAL A 292 7.30 -3.63 -7.70
N PRO A 293 7.61 -2.72 -8.64
CA PRO A 293 8.88 -2.75 -9.34
C PRO A 293 10.08 -2.55 -8.41
N LEU A 294 11.19 -3.27 -8.67
CA LEU A 294 12.41 -3.24 -7.87
C LEU A 294 12.97 -1.82 -7.64
N HIS A 295 12.73 -0.88 -8.56
CA HIS A 295 13.19 0.51 -8.36
C HIS A 295 12.55 1.18 -7.13
N MET A 296 11.34 0.73 -6.69
CA MET A 296 10.73 1.24 -5.46
C MET A 296 11.53 0.83 -4.23
N GLU A 297 12.05 -0.38 -4.22
CA GLU A 297 12.97 -0.88 -3.19
C GLU A 297 14.28 -0.05 -3.15
N ASP A 298 14.87 0.24 -4.32
CA ASP A 298 16.06 1.08 -4.41
C ASP A 298 15.80 2.45 -3.76
N MET A 299 14.66 3.07 -4.06
CA MET A 299 14.26 4.36 -3.48
C MET A 299 14.08 4.27 -1.95
N LEU A 300 13.42 3.22 -1.46
CA LEU A 300 13.20 2.98 -0.02
C LEU A 300 14.53 2.80 0.71
N TYR A 301 15.40 1.95 0.18
CA TYR A 301 16.72 1.70 0.75
C TYR A 301 17.57 2.97 0.80
N GLU A 302 17.62 3.75 -0.28
CA GLU A 302 18.39 4.99 -0.34
C GLU A 302 17.85 6.02 0.65
N ALA A 303 16.53 6.21 0.73
CA ALA A 303 15.91 7.18 1.63
C ALA A 303 16.01 6.80 3.11
N SER A 304 16.18 5.51 3.42
CA SER A 304 16.17 5.00 4.79
C SER A 304 17.26 5.60 5.64
N LYS A 305 16.88 6.06 6.85
CA LYS A 305 17.77 6.55 7.92
C LYS A 305 18.00 5.51 9.02
N ALA A 306 17.66 4.24 8.75
CA ALA A 306 17.98 3.15 9.67
C ALA A 306 19.47 3.18 10.08
N PRO A 307 19.79 3.03 11.37
CA PRO A 307 21.19 3.08 11.85
C PRO A 307 22.06 1.98 11.25
N VAL A 308 21.44 0.84 10.95
CA VAL A 308 22.02 -0.24 10.16
C VAL A 308 20.97 -0.68 9.13
N LYS A 309 21.38 -0.78 7.88
CA LYS A 309 20.50 -1.26 6.80
C LYS A 309 21.22 -2.22 5.86
N LYS A 310 20.52 -3.24 5.42
CA LYS A 310 21.01 -4.22 4.43
C LYS A 310 19.95 -4.41 3.38
N LYS A 311 20.36 -4.58 2.12
CA LYS A 311 19.45 -4.91 1.01
C LYS A 311 19.82 -6.26 0.41
N ILE A 312 18.79 -7.06 0.09
CA ILE A 312 18.90 -8.36 -0.56
C ILE A 312 17.98 -8.36 -1.77
N VAL A 313 18.56 -8.50 -2.94
CA VAL A 313 17.78 -8.71 -4.17
C VAL A 313 17.76 -10.20 -4.45
N VAL A 314 16.55 -10.78 -4.52
CA VAL A 314 16.33 -12.19 -4.78
C VAL A 314 16.19 -12.42 -6.28
N ASP A 315 17.21 -13.03 -6.88
CA ASP A 315 17.22 -13.29 -8.32
C ASP A 315 16.15 -14.32 -8.71
N GLY A 316 15.35 -13.98 -9.73
CA GLY A 316 14.27 -14.83 -10.22
C GLY A 316 12.96 -14.77 -9.44
N ALA A 317 12.91 -14.09 -8.27
CA ALA A 317 11.69 -13.98 -7.48
C ALA A 317 10.74 -12.94 -8.05
N GLY A 318 9.46 -13.28 -8.12
CA GLY A 318 8.34 -12.38 -8.37
C GLY A 318 7.87 -11.69 -7.09
N HIS A 319 6.63 -11.13 -7.13
CA HIS A 319 6.04 -10.46 -5.98
C HIS A 319 5.73 -11.45 -4.85
N ALA A 320 6.26 -11.19 -3.65
CA ALA A 320 6.11 -12.04 -2.45
C ALA A 320 6.62 -13.49 -2.64
N ASP A 321 7.54 -13.73 -3.58
CA ASP A 321 8.10 -15.03 -3.89
C ASP A 321 9.50 -15.24 -3.26
N SER A 322 10.06 -14.25 -2.59
CA SER A 322 11.45 -14.26 -2.09
C SER A 322 11.76 -15.50 -1.24
N MET A 323 10.86 -15.85 -0.32
CA MET A 323 10.99 -17.03 0.53
C MET A 323 11.00 -18.34 -0.29
N TYR A 324 10.09 -18.45 -1.27
CA TYR A 324 9.94 -19.69 -2.05
C TYR A 324 11.09 -19.90 -3.04
N VAL A 325 11.69 -18.82 -3.53
CA VAL A 325 12.84 -18.87 -4.45
C VAL A 325 14.14 -19.14 -3.69
N TYR A 326 14.35 -18.49 -2.54
CA TYR A 326 15.59 -18.66 -1.76
C TYR A 326 15.53 -19.81 -0.74
N GLY A 327 14.32 -20.30 -0.37
CA GLY A 327 14.17 -21.35 0.62
C GLY A 327 14.87 -21.01 1.95
N ASP A 328 15.66 -21.98 2.47
CA ASP A 328 16.36 -21.80 3.74
C ASP A 328 17.28 -20.56 3.78
N LYS A 329 17.84 -20.18 2.63
CA LYS A 329 18.71 -19.01 2.53
C LYS A 329 17.96 -17.72 2.84
N TYR A 330 16.66 -17.65 2.59
CA TYR A 330 15.82 -16.49 2.93
C TYR A 330 15.85 -16.24 4.43
N PHE A 331 15.52 -17.25 5.23
CA PHE A 331 15.51 -17.16 6.68
C PHE A 331 16.90 -17.02 7.26
N GLN A 332 17.91 -17.69 6.70
CA GLN A 332 19.30 -17.54 7.16
C GLN A 332 19.75 -16.08 7.05
N ASN A 333 19.44 -15.40 5.95
CA ASN A 333 19.78 -13.98 5.79
C ASN A 333 19.07 -13.08 6.81
N ILE A 334 17.82 -13.40 7.16
CA ILE A 334 17.06 -12.68 8.17
C ILE A 334 17.67 -12.92 9.55
N PHE A 335 17.92 -14.19 9.93
CA PHE A 335 18.52 -14.55 11.23
C PHE A 335 19.91 -13.94 11.41
N ASP A 336 20.75 -13.96 10.36
CA ASP A 336 22.07 -13.33 10.39
C ASP A 336 21.98 -11.80 10.63
N PHE A 337 20.92 -11.15 10.10
CA PHE A 337 20.73 -9.72 10.29
C PHE A 337 20.14 -9.42 11.66
N VAL A 338 19.04 -10.07 12.05
CA VAL A 338 18.32 -9.73 13.28
C VAL A 338 19.02 -10.24 14.54
N GLY A 339 19.78 -11.33 14.44
CA GLY A 339 20.49 -11.95 15.56
C GLY A 339 21.50 -11.03 16.25
N ALA A 340 21.95 -9.97 15.59
CA ALA A 340 22.82 -8.98 16.19
C ALA A 340 22.10 -8.06 17.21
N TYR A 341 20.76 -8.10 17.27
CA TYR A 341 19.93 -7.20 18.09
C TYR A 341 19.09 -7.91 19.15
N LEU A 342 19.10 -9.26 19.16
CA LEU A 342 18.33 -10.13 20.04
C LEU A 342 19.08 -10.57 21.30
#